data_d47f8bb467cedfe5e26bdc6ff95b6587
#
_entry.id   d47f8bb467cedfe5e26bdc6ff95b6587
#
_cell.length_a   1.000
_cell.length_b   1.000
_cell.length_c   1.000
_cell.angle_alpha   90.00
_cell.angle_beta   90.00
_cell.angle_gamma   90.00
#
_symmetry.space_group_name_H-M   'P 1'
#
loop_
_entity.id
_entity.type
_entity.pdbx_description
1 polymer ?
#
loop_
_entity_poly.entity_id
_entity_poly.type
_entity_poly.pdbx_seq_one_letter_code
_entity_poly.pdbx_strand_id
1 'polypeptide(L)'
;MEKMLREMRERVMKNIEEARATGALEQIRVAALGKKGELTALLRGMGKLPPEERPRMGQMVNEVRAALEAQLEAREKALAEKEKAARLAAETIDVTLPGPERSAGSLHPMNIALRKMVDVFVGMGYEVVEGPEVEFDHYNFELLNIPKNHPTRDAQDTFYVDDNIVLRTHTSPVQARIMTTRKPPIRVICPGRVYRADEADATHSPVFHQMEGLVIDENITMGDLKGTLDEFARQMFGEGIRTRFRPSFFPFTEPSAEVDLTCANCKGEGCRMCKGTGWIEVLGAGMVNPRVLEMCGIDPKKYSGFAFGMGVERMTLLKYNIPNLRYLYENDLRFLTQYR
;
A
#
# COMPACT_ATOMS: atom_id res chain seq x y z
N MET A 1 29.24 40.32 69.69
CA MET A 1 29.22 39.92 68.26
C MET A 1 29.20 38.41 68.13
N GLU A 2 29.98 37.64 68.86
CA GLU A 2 29.95 36.16 68.87
C GLU A 2 28.53 35.59 69.11
N LYS A 3 27.80 36.08 70.09
CA LYS A 3 26.42 35.62 70.38
C LYS A 3 25.48 35.84 69.18
N MET A 4 25.55 37.00 68.56
CA MET A 4 24.74 37.32 67.39
C MET A 4 25.06 36.44 66.21
N LEU A 5 26.36 36.07 65.99
CA LEU A 5 26.79 35.17 64.97
C LEU A 5 26.26 33.73 65.17
N ARG A 6 26.28 33.27 66.42
CA ARG A 6 25.72 31.94 66.77
C ARG A 6 24.20 31.89 66.59
N GLU A 7 23.48 32.89 67.09
CA GLU A 7 22.03 32.97 66.92
C GLU A 7 21.60 33.04 65.46
N MET A 8 22.33 33.80 64.64
CA MET A 8 22.10 33.87 63.21
C MET A 8 22.36 32.48 62.50
N ARG A 9 23.49 31.87 62.86
CA ARG A 9 23.81 30.54 62.35
C ARG A 9 22.70 29.50 62.64
N GLU A 10 22.27 29.40 63.90
CA GLU A 10 21.25 28.46 64.34
C GLU A 10 19.91 28.69 63.59
N ARG A 11 19.50 29.99 63.53
CA ARG A 11 18.28 30.34 62.80
C ARG A 11 18.34 30.00 61.29
N VAL A 12 19.45 30.33 60.64
CA VAL A 12 19.63 30.09 59.22
C VAL A 12 19.73 28.59 58.94
N MET A 13 20.46 27.81 59.77
CA MET A 13 20.52 26.37 59.68
C MET A 13 19.13 25.74 59.79
N LYS A 14 18.31 26.16 60.73
CA LYS A 14 16.93 25.69 60.90
C LYS A 14 16.07 26.04 59.67
N ASN A 15 16.18 27.24 59.14
CA ASN A 15 15.46 27.66 57.93
C ASN A 15 15.86 26.80 56.70
N ILE A 16 17.17 26.44 56.60
CA ILE A 16 17.64 25.55 55.52
C ILE A 16 17.01 24.16 55.66
N GLU A 17 16.94 23.61 56.88
CA GLU A 17 16.33 22.30 57.14
C GLU A 17 14.82 22.29 56.85
N GLU A 18 14.12 23.36 57.20
CA GLU A 18 12.66 23.49 57.02
C GLU A 18 12.27 23.84 55.58
N ALA A 19 13.21 24.24 54.74
CA ALA A 19 12.94 24.59 53.36
C ALA A 19 12.43 23.36 52.58
N ARG A 20 11.32 23.53 51.84
CA ARG A 20 10.63 22.45 51.09
C ARG A 20 10.78 22.56 49.58
N ALA A 21 11.37 23.62 49.08
CA ALA A 21 11.57 23.86 47.64
C ALA A 21 12.92 24.54 47.38
N THR A 22 13.52 24.29 46.23
CA THR A 22 14.81 24.85 45.80
C THR A 22 14.75 26.38 45.74
N GLY A 23 13.63 26.98 45.29
CA GLY A 23 13.42 28.43 45.29
C GLY A 23 13.44 29.08 46.68
N ALA A 24 12.97 28.38 47.74
CA ALA A 24 13.03 28.88 49.12
C ALA A 24 14.47 28.90 49.65
N LEU A 25 15.31 27.91 49.28
CA LEU A 25 16.74 27.88 49.64
C LEU A 25 17.51 29.06 49.04
N GLU A 26 17.22 29.41 47.79
CA GLU A 26 17.86 30.58 47.17
C GLU A 26 17.52 31.89 47.90
N GLN A 27 16.29 32.07 48.36
CA GLN A 27 15.91 33.19 49.16
C GLN A 27 16.69 33.23 50.49
N ILE A 28 16.85 32.09 51.18
CA ILE A 28 17.64 31.95 52.39
C ILE A 28 19.12 32.26 52.13
N ARG A 29 19.67 31.76 51.03
CA ARG A 29 21.05 32.04 50.58
C ARG A 29 21.28 33.54 50.40
N VAL A 30 20.38 34.21 49.68
CA VAL A 30 20.49 35.66 49.43
C VAL A 30 20.33 36.46 50.72
N ALA A 31 19.42 36.09 51.60
CA ALA A 31 19.20 36.77 52.88
C ALA A 31 20.37 36.61 53.88
N ALA A 32 21.00 35.42 53.92
CA ALA A 32 22.11 35.13 54.82
C ALA A 32 23.48 35.56 54.28
N LEU A 33 23.80 35.16 53.04
CA LEU A 33 25.12 35.24 52.41
C LEU A 33 25.23 36.28 51.30
N GLY A 34 24.14 36.90 50.87
CA GLY A 34 24.12 37.88 49.77
C GLY A 34 24.91 39.16 50.09
N LYS A 35 25.11 40.03 49.10
CA LYS A 35 25.86 41.34 49.26
C LYS A 35 25.26 42.22 50.34
N LYS A 36 23.97 42.11 50.62
CA LYS A 36 23.24 42.79 51.66
C LYS A 36 22.78 41.87 52.78
N GLY A 37 23.26 40.64 52.76
CA GLY A 37 22.86 39.60 53.72
C GLY A 37 23.38 39.82 55.12
N GLU A 38 22.77 39.09 56.06
CA GLU A 38 23.06 39.26 57.50
C GLU A 38 24.53 39.00 57.85
N LEU A 39 25.15 37.95 57.24
CA LEU A 39 26.57 37.65 57.48
C LEU A 39 27.47 38.77 56.96
N THR A 40 27.14 39.38 55.83
CA THR A 40 27.87 40.45 55.22
C THR A 40 27.74 41.74 56.10
N ALA A 41 26.57 41.96 56.73
CA ALA A 41 26.35 43.07 57.66
C ALA A 41 27.17 42.89 58.94
N LEU A 42 27.27 41.67 59.48
CA LEU A 42 28.15 41.36 60.62
C LEU A 42 29.62 41.57 60.29
N LEU A 43 30.10 41.17 59.10
CA LEU A 43 31.45 41.44 58.62
C LEU A 43 31.77 42.91 58.53
N ARG A 44 30.86 43.76 58.05
CA ARG A 44 31.05 45.24 58.09
C ARG A 44 31.12 45.78 59.45
N GLY A 45 30.41 45.20 60.45
CA GLY A 45 30.46 45.60 61.87
C GLY A 45 31.78 45.28 62.53
N MET A 46 32.60 44.36 61.99
CA MET A 46 33.91 44.00 62.60
C MET A 46 34.91 45.13 62.62
N GLY A 47 34.75 46.19 61.79
CA GLY A 47 35.62 47.40 61.84
C GLY A 47 35.55 48.16 63.19
N LYS A 48 34.51 47.92 64.00
CA LYS A 48 34.32 48.55 65.33
C LYS A 48 34.96 47.76 66.49
N LEU A 49 35.54 46.58 66.21
CA LEU A 49 36.20 45.74 67.23
C LEU A 49 37.67 46.14 67.44
N PRO A 50 38.22 45.84 68.63
CA PRO A 50 39.64 45.96 68.88
C PRO A 50 40.50 45.21 67.88
N PRO A 51 41.70 45.71 67.50
CA PRO A 51 42.53 45.06 66.49
C PRO A 51 42.90 43.61 66.82
N GLU A 52 43.03 43.27 68.10
CA GLU A 52 43.42 41.94 68.59
C GLU A 52 42.28 40.86 68.38
N GLU A 53 41.02 41.25 68.37
CA GLU A 53 39.84 40.39 68.23
C GLU A 53 39.41 40.17 66.80
N ARG A 54 39.82 41.02 65.86
CA ARG A 54 39.43 40.95 64.45
C ARG A 54 39.83 39.62 63.72
N PRO A 55 41.09 39.13 63.91
CA PRO A 55 41.44 37.88 63.22
C PRO A 55 40.63 36.68 63.70
N ARG A 56 40.39 36.57 65.02
CA ARG A 56 39.56 35.52 65.62
C ARG A 56 38.13 35.60 65.17
N MET A 57 37.53 36.74 65.10
CA MET A 57 36.16 36.92 64.62
C MET A 57 36.05 36.68 63.14
N GLY A 58 37.04 37.10 62.33
CA GLY A 58 37.10 36.78 60.88
C GLY A 58 37.13 35.30 60.60
N GLN A 59 37.92 34.55 61.38
CA GLN A 59 37.96 33.09 61.28
C GLN A 59 36.59 32.44 61.60
N MET A 60 35.96 32.87 62.71
CA MET A 60 34.64 32.38 63.11
C MET A 60 33.56 32.67 62.05
N VAL A 61 33.57 33.84 61.44
CA VAL A 61 32.63 34.20 60.36
C VAL A 61 32.86 33.36 59.14
N ASN A 62 34.12 33.06 58.76
CA ASN A 62 34.45 32.20 57.64
C ASN A 62 34.04 30.76 57.91
N GLU A 63 34.21 30.22 59.11
CA GLU A 63 33.76 28.91 59.52
C GLU A 63 32.23 28.81 59.46
N VAL A 64 31.48 29.78 59.93
CA VAL A 64 30.04 29.87 59.84
C VAL A 64 29.59 29.94 58.38
N ARG A 65 30.26 30.73 57.55
CA ARG A 65 29.99 30.84 56.13
C ARG A 65 30.13 29.50 55.43
N ALA A 66 31.28 28.86 55.65
CA ALA A 66 31.55 27.53 55.04
C ALA A 66 30.53 26.47 55.48
N ALA A 67 30.15 26.49 56.77
CA ALA A 67 29.13 25.58 57.28
C ALA A 67 27.73 25.82 56.68
N LEU A 68 27.33 27.09 56.50
CA LEU A 68 26.08 27.47 55.86
C LEU A 68 26.07 27.12 54.37
N GLU A 69 27.17 27.38 53.65
CA GLU A 69 27.31 27.05 52.25
C GLU A 69 27.23 25.52 52.00
N ALA A 70 27.91 24.72 52.82
CA ALA A 70 27.86 23.25 52.74
C ALA A 70 26.44 22.70 53.02
N GLN A 71 25.72 23.24 54.02
CA GLN A 71 24.39 22.83 54.35
C GLN A 71 23.37 23.23 53.26
N LEU A 72 23.51 24.42 52.68
CA LEU A 72 22.70 24.88 51.55
C LEU A 72 22.87 23.96 50.35
N GLU A 73 24.11 23.64 49.99
CA GLU A 73 24.42 22.73 48.83
C GLU A 73 23.84 21.34 49.04
N ALA A 74 24.05 20.75 50.23
CA ALA A 74 23.50 19.42 50.55
C ALA A 74 21.96 19.43 50.48
N ARG A 75 21.31 20.44 51.01
CA ARG A 75 19.85 20.55 51.00
C ARG A 75 19.31 20.83 49.62
N GLU A 76 19.98 21.66 48.83
CA GLU A 76 19.62 21.95 47.44
C GLU A 76 19.64 20.69 46.60
N LYS A 77 20.72 19.88 46.71
CA LYS A 77 20.83 18.58 46.04
C LYS A 77 19.69 17.64 46.42
N ALA A 78 19.40 17.50 47.72
CA ALA A 78 18.33 16.63 48.20
C ALA A 78 16.94 17.07 47.72
N LEU A 79 16.66 18.35 47.67
CA LEU A 79 15.39 18.87 47.16
C LEU A 79 15.29 18.73 45.65
N ALA A 80 16.36 19.02 44.92
CA ALA A 80 16.39 18.83 43.44
C ALA A 80 16.15 17.37 43.06
N GLU A 81 16.76 16.41 43.76
CA GLU A 81 16.50 14.98 43.55
C GLU A 81 15.03 14.63 43.85
N LYS A 82 14.48 15.17 44.96
CA LYS A 82 13.06 14.94 45.30
C LYS A 82 12.09 15.53 44.26
N GLU A 83 12.36 16.75 43.84
CA GLU A 83 11.56 17.43 42.80
C GLU A 83 11.63 16.66 41.47
N LYS A 84 12.84 16.23 41.10
CA LYS A 84 13.05 15.38 39.91
C LYS A 84 12.29 14.05 40.01
N ALA A 85 12.36 13.36 41.16
CA ALA A 85 11.65 12.12 41.37
C ALA A 85 10.12 12.31 41.30
N ALA A 86 9.61 13.38 41.91
CA ALA A 86 8.18 13.70 41.85
C ALA A 86 7.71 14.02 40.41
N ARG A 87 8.53 14.76 39.66
CA ARG A 87 8.23 15.03 38.24
C ARG A 87 8.22 13.74 37.43
N LEU A 88 9.23 12.88 37.55
CA LEU A 88 9.29 11.61 36.84
C LEU A 88 8.13 10.69 37.21
N ALA A 89 7.68 10.69 38.46
CA ALA A 89 6.52 9.94 38.87
C ALA A 89 5.20 10.50 38.29
N ALA A 90 5.10 11.80 38.12
CA ALA A 90 3.93 12.44 37.49
C ALA A 90 3.91 12.27 35.96
N GLU A 91 5.08 12.09 35.32
CA GLU A 91 5.26 11.86 33.89
C GLU A 91 5.22 10.37 33.50
N THR A 92 4.65 9.49 34.37
CA THR A 92 4.58 8.05 34.08
C THR A 92 3.72 7.80 32.84
N ILE A 93 4.31 7.16 31.83
CA ILE A 93 3.62 6.76 30.60
C ILE A 93 3.33 5.27 30.71
N ASP A 94 2.10 4.87 30.41
CA ASP A 94 1.75 3.45 30.28
C ASP A 94 2.36 2.90 28.99
N VAL A 95 3.47 2.19 29.14
CA VAL A 95 4.20 1.57 28.00
C VAL A 95 3.48 0.32 27.43
N THR A 96 2.39 -0.11 28.05
CA THR A 96 1.57 -1.23 27.54
C THR A 96 0.54 -0.74 26.51
N LEU A 97 0.28 0.57 26.45
CA LEU A 97 -0.59 1.11 25.41
C LEU A 97 0.06 0.90 24.04
N PRO A 98 -0.71 0.37 23.06
CA PRO A 98 -0.20 0.22 21.71
C PRO A 98 0.14 1.58 21.12
N GLY A 99 1.25 1.66 20.42
CA GLY A 99 1.61 2.85 19.64
C GLY A 99 0.60 3.11 18.51
N PRO A 100 0.60 4.29 17.88
CA PRO A 100 -0.22 4.55 16.72
C PRO A 100 0.10 3.53 15.62
N GLU A 101 -0.92 2.78 15.21
CA GLU A 101 -0.79 1.86 14.07
C GLU A 101 -0.42 2.65 12.82
N ARG A 102 0.75 2.36 12.27
CA ARG A 102 1.10 2.80 10.93
C ARG A 102 0.41 1.86 9.95
N SER A 103 -0.66 2.31 9.31
CA SER A 103 -1.28 1.54 8.24
C SER A 103 -0.29 1.43 7.08
N ALA A 104 0.19 0.22 6.80
CA ALA A 104 0.88 -0.05 5.54
C ALA A 104 -0.11 0.14 4.38
N GLY A 105 0.33 0.75 3.30
CA GLY A 105 -0.46 0.81 2.07
C GLY A 105 -0.72 -0.60 1.53
N SER A 106 -1.82 -0.77 0.81
CA SER A 106 -2.17 -2.01 0.11
C SER A 106 -2.31 -1.76 -1.39
N LEU A 107 -2.15 -2.82 -2.17
CA LEU A 107 -2.41 -2.74 -3.59
C LEU A 107 -3.92 -2.70 -3.84
N HIS A 108 -4.32 -2.02 -4.92
CA HIS A 108 -5.69 -2.06 -5.40
C HIS A 108 -6.10 -3.52 -5.71
N PRO A 109 -7.33 -3.99 -5.38
CA PRO A 109 -7.75 -5.38 -5.56
C PRO A 109 -7.61 -5.88 -7.01
N MET A 110 -7.82 -4.99 -7.98
CA MET A 110 -7.62 -5.30 -9.40
C MET A 110 -6.14 -5.59 -9.72
N ASN A 111 -5.21 -4.83 -9.15
CA ASN A 111 -3.78 -5.08 -9.33
C ASN A 111 -3.33 -6.38 -8.67
N ILE A 112 -3.93 -6.74 -7.53
CA ILE A 112 -3.68 -8.03 -6.86
C ILE A 112 -4.16 -9.18 -7.76
N ALA A 113 -5.38 -9.07 -8.30
CA ALA A 113 -5.94 -10.05 -9.20
C ALA A 113 -5.11 -10.20 -10.49
N LEU A 114 -4.75 -9.07 -11.12
CA LEU A 114 -3.92 -9.04 -12.33
C LEU A 114 -2.56 -9.72 -12.10
N ARG A 115 -1.86 -9.37 -11.02
CA ARG A 115 -0.58 -10.03 -10.68
C ARG A 115 -0.75 -11.53 -10.54
N LYS A 116 -1.79 -11.98 -9.83
CA LYS A 116 -2.04 -13.40 -9.69
C LYS A 116 -2.33 -14.09 -11.02
N MET A 117 -3.09 -13.45 -11.93
CA MET A 117 -3.33 -13.97 -13.28
C MET A 117 -2.01 -14.09 -14.06
N VAL A 118 -1.17 -13.06 -14.02
CA VAL A 118 0.17 -13.07 -14.65
C VAL A 118 1.02 -14.19 -14.07
N ASP A 119 1.11 -14.31 -12.75
CA ASP A 119 1.92 -15.32 -12.08
C ASP A 119 1.52 -16.75 -12.48
N VAL A 120 0.20 -17.01 -12.63
CA VAL A 120 -0.31 -18.30 -13.07
C VAL A 120 0.18 -18.61 -14.48
N PHE A 121 0.04 -17.69 -15.43
CA PHE A 121 0.46 -17.93 -16.82
C PHE A 121 1.98 -17.97 -16.97
N VAL A 122 2.72 -17.13 -16.28
CA VAL A 122 4.20 -17.18 -16.23
C VAL A 122 4.66 -18.53 -15.67
N GLY A 123 3.99 -19.04 -14.63
CA GLY A 123 4.22 -20.40 -14.09
C GLY A 123 3.96 -21.51 -15.11
N MET A 124 3.08 -21.29 -16.10
CA MET A 124 2.83 -22.20 -17.23
C MET A 124 3.76 -21.95 -18.43
N GLY A 125 4.75 -21.06 -18.31
CA GLY A 125 5.75 -20.78 -19.34
C GLY A 125 5.33 -19.73 -20.36
N TYR A 126 4.39 -18.85 -20.04
CA TYR A 126 4.03 -17.73 -20.89
C TYR A 126 4.94 -16.51 -20.63
N GLU A 127 5.31 -15.83 -21.71
CA GLU A 127 5.97 -14.52 -21.67
C GLU A 127 4.93 -13.41 -21.57
N VAL A 128 5.19 -12.38 -20.76
CA VAL A 128 4.34 -11.18 -20.69
C VAL A 128 4.82 -10.20 -21.76
N VAL A 129 3.92 -9.77 -22.62
CA VAL A 129 4.20 -8.79 -23.67
C VAL A 129 3.19 -7.64 -23.63
N GLU A 130 3.67 -6.45 -23.93
CA GLU A 130 2.87 -5.22 -23.94
C GLU A 130 2.85 -4.61 -25.33
N GLY A 131 1.88 -3.76 -25.60
CA GLY A 131 1.75 -3.01 -26.84
C GLY A 131 1.08 -1.66 -26.63
N PRO A 132 1.04 -0.80 -27.67
CA PRO A 132 0.49 0.55 -27.58
C PRO A 132 -1.03 0.53 -27.33
N GLU A 133 -1.52 1.49 -26.56
CA GLU A 133 -2.96 1.73 -26.33
C GLU A 133 -3.61 2.48 -27.51
N VAL A 134 -2.86 3.38 -28.13
CA VAL A 134 -3.24 4.03 -29.39
C VAL A 134 -2.68 3.18 -30.51
N GLU A 135 -3.55 2.57 -31.31
CA GLU A 135 -3.19 1.51 -32.22
C GLU A 135 -3.65 1.79 -33.64
N PHE A 136 -2.96 1.23 -34.61
CA PHE A 136 -3.42 1.24 -35.99
C PHE A 136 -4.60 0.29 -36.19
N ASP A 137 -5.60 0.74 -36.96
CA ASP A 137 -6.73 -0.06 -37.41
C ASP A 137 -6.28 -1.42 -38.01
N HIS A 138 -5.17 -1.41 -38.73
CA HIS A 138 -4.57 -2.60 -39.31
C HIS A 138 -4.31 -3.72 -38.28
N TYR A 139 -3.73 -3.40 -37.12
CA TYR A 139 -3.49 -4.37 -36.05
C TYR A 139 -4.72 -4.65 -35.22
N ASN A 140 -5.56 -3.62 -34.99
CA ASN A 140 -6.74 -3.77 -34.14
C ASN A 140 -7.86 -4.56 -34.80
N PHE A 141 -7.93 -4.55 -36.14
CA PHE A 141 -9.01 -5.15 -36.90
C PHE A 141 -8.57 -6.00 -38.09
N GLU A 142 -7.84 -5.41 -39.05
CA GLU A 142 -7.59 -6.08 -40.35
C GLU A 142 -6.86 -7.41 -40.19
N LEU A 143 -5.72 -7.44 -39.46
CA LEU A 143 -4.95 -8.66 -39.20
C LEU A 143 -5.67 -9.66 -38.30
N LEU A 144 -6.78 -9.28 -37.68
CA LEU A 144 -7.63 -10.12 -36.86
C LEU A 144 -8.88 -10.63 -37.67
N ASN A 145 -8.79 -10.61 -38.97
CA ASN A 145 -9.87 -11.02 -39.88
C ASN A 145 -11.16 -10.17 -39.76
N ILE A 146 -11.01 -8.90 -39.44
CA ILE A 146 -12.09 -7.90 -39.35
C ILE A 146 -11.84 -6.78 -40.39
N PRO A 147 -12.13 -7.00 -41.66
CA PRO A 147 -11.94 -6.01 -42.74
C PRO A 147 -12.87 -4.81 -42.54
N LYS A 148 -12.58 -3.69 -43.27
CA LYS A 148 -13.30 -2.42 -43.09
C LYS A 148 -14.82 -2.49 -43.17
N ASN A 149 -15.36 -3.41 -43.95
CA ASN A 149 -16.82 -3.60 -44.17
C ASN A 149 -17.40 -4.77 -43.35
N HIS A 150 -16.70 -5.21 -42.31
CA HIS A 150 -17.19 -6.36 -41.51
C HIS A 150 -18.26 -5.89 -40.50
N PRO A 151 -19.41 -6.59 -40.38
CA PRO A 151 -20.50 -6.18 -39.46
C PRO A 151 -20.08 -6.05 -37.99
N THR A 152 -19.07 -6.81 -37.56
CA THR A 152 -18.56 -6.72 -36.17
C THR A 152 -17.94 -5.35 -35.84
N ARG A 153 -17.48 -4.58 -36.84
CA ARG A 153 -16.98 -3.23 -36.59
C ARG A 153 -18.09 -2.27 -36.17
N ASP A 154 -19.27 -2.41 -36.76
CA ASP A 154 -20.45 -1.58 -36.43
C ASP A 154 -20.99 -1.90 -35.02
N ALA A 155 -20.75 -3.12 -34.56
CA ALA A 155 -21.15 -3.59 -33.25
C ALA A 155 -20.16 -3.23 -32.13
N GLN A 156 -18.94 -2.78 -32.49
CA GLN A 156 -17.92 -2.36 -31.53
C GLN A 156 -17.85 -0.83 -31.50
N ASP A 157 -18.38 -0.22 -30.46
CA ASP A 157 -18.25 1.20 -30.22
C ASP A 157 -16.78 1.54 -29.97
N THR A 158 -16.11 2.02 -31.03
CA THR A 158 -14.65 2.27 -31.06
C THR A 158 -14.37 3.76 -31.00
N PHE A 159 -13.42 4.15 -30.15
CA PHE A 159 -12.89 5.51 -30.17
C PHE A 159 -11.85 5.66 -31.28
N TYR A 160 -12.20 6.34 -32.35
CA TYR A 160 -11.30 6.69 -33.44
C TYR A 160 -10.57 7.99 -33.14
N VAL A 161 -9.25 7.99 -33.33
CA VAL A 161 -8.41 9.20 -33.31
C VAL A 161 -8.40 9.81 -34.71
N ASP A 162 -8.27 8.96 -35.74
CA ASP A 162 -8.46 9.27 -37.15
C ASP A 162 -8.96 8.01 -37.90
N ASP A 163 -9.05 8.07 -39.24
CA ASP A 163 -9.57 6.98 -40.08
C ASP A 163 -8.79 5.66 -39.96
N ASN A 164 -7.55 5.68 -39.45
CA ASN A 164 -6.64 4.54 -39.36
C ASN A 164 -6.05 4.33 -37.97
N ILE A 165 -6.38 5.18 -37.01
CA ILE A 165 -5.85 5.12 -35.64
C ILE A 165 -7.01 5.07 -34.65
N VAL A 166 -6.97 4.11 -33.74
CA VAL A 166 -7.99 3.87 -32.73
C VAL A 166 -7.40 3.79 -31.33
N LEU A 167 -8.22 4.01 -30.31
CA LEU A 167 -7.93 3.43 -29.00
C LEU A 167 -8.28 1.95 -29.08
N ARG A 168 -7.33 1.07 -28.75
CA ARG A 168 -7.52 -0.38 -28.90
C ARG A 168 -8.74 -0.88 -28.13
N THR A 169 -9.59 -1.64 -28.79
CA THR A 169 -10.84 -2.19 -28.22
C THR A 169 -10.64 -3.50 -27.46
N HIS A 170 -9.47 -4.11 -27.64
CA HIS A 170 -9.01 -5.37 -27.03
C HIS A 170 -7.47 -5.39 -27.03
N THR A 171 -6.87 -6.36 -26.37
CA THR A 171 -5.41 -6.53 -26.37
C THR A 171 -4.90 -7.41 -27.51
N SER A 172 -5.78 -7.93 -28.38
CA SER A 172 -5.43 -8.74 -29.55
C SER A 172 -4.46 -8.07 -30.54
N PRO A 173 -4.42 -6.72 -30.72
CA PRO A 173 -3.38 -6.09 -31.54
C PRO A 173 -1.96 -6.48 -31.13
N VAL A 174 -1.71 -6.70 -29.84
CA VAL A 174 -0.40 -7.17 -29.35
C VAL A 174 -0.09 -8.57 -29.89
N GLN A 175 -1.09 -9.45 -29.95
CA GLN A 175 -0.95 -10.79 -30.55
C GLN A 175 -0.60 -10.66 -32.04
N ALA A 176 -1.29 -9.81 -32.81
CA ALA A 176 -1.00 -9.57 -34.22
C ALA A 176 0.43 -9.03 -34.41
N ARG A 177 0.88 -8.09 -33.59
CA ARG A 177 2.25 -7.56 -33.61
C ARG A 177 3.30 -8.64 -33.33
N ILE A 178 3.06 -9.51 -32.37
CA ILE A 178 3.97 -10.62 -32.05
C ILE A 178 4.02 -11.60 -33.20
N MET A 179 2.87 -11.99 -33.77
CA MET A 179 2.81 -12.90 -34.92
C MET A 179 3.53 -12.37 -36.15
N THR A 180 3.50 -11.05 -36.40
CA THR A 180 4.19 -10.43 -37.55
C THR A 180 5.69 -10.26 -37.33
N THR A 181 6.18 -10.27 -36.08
CA THR A 181 7.59 -9.98 -35.73
C THR A 181 8.37 -11.20 -35.27
N ARG A 182 7.69 -12.24 -34.77
CA ARG A 182 8.32 -13.45 -34.19
C ARG A 182 7.89 -14.73 -34.98
N LYS A 183 8.78 -15.68 -34.99
CA LYS A 183 8.48 -17.01 -35.51
C LYS A 183 8.01 -17.95 -34.38
N PRO A 184 7.09 -18.90 -34.66
CA PRO A 184 6.76 -19.93 -33.68
C PRO A 184 7.99 -20.75 -33.22
N PRO A 185 8.04 -21.24 -31.96
CA PRO A 185 6.91 -21.27 -31.02
C PRO A 185 6.67 -19.92 -30.35
N ILE A 186 5.39 -19.55 -30.18
CA ILE A 186 4.94 -18.35 -29.49
C ILE A 186 4.05 -18.78 -28.32
N ARG A 187 4.33 -18.27 -27.13
CA ARG A 187 3.50 -18.47 -25.94
C ARG A 187 3.53 -17.20 -25.09
N VAL A 188 2.53 -16.36 -25.24
CA VAL A 188 2.49 -15.01 -24.64
C VAL A 188 1.16 -14.73 -23.97
N ILE A 189 1.20 -13.83 -22.95
CA ILE A 189 0.02 -13.14 -22.44
C ILE A 189 0.20 -11.63 -22.64
N CYS A 190 -0.90 -10.97 -22.96
CA CYS A 190 -0.96 -9.55 -23.28
C CYS A 190 -1.92 -8.83 -22.31
N PRO A 191 -1.49 -8.48 -21.09
CA PRO A 191 -2.32 -7.67 -20.21
C PRO A 191 -2.29 -6.20 -20.66
N GLY A 192 -3.42 -5.51 -20.50
CA GLY A 192 -3.44 -4.09 -20.81
C GLY A 192 -4.81 -3.44 -20.74
N ARG A 193 -4.80 -2.11 -20.77
CA ARG A 193 -5.99 -1.28 -20.80
C ARG A 193 -6.58 -1.26 -22.20
N VAL A 194 -7.91 -1.27 -22.27
CA VAL A 194 -8.68 -1.25 -23.51
C VAL A 194 -9.84 -0.27 -23.41
N TYR A 195 -10.41 0.12 -24.54
CA TYR A 195 -11.34 1.23 -24.64
C TYR A 195 -12.53 0.85 -25.52
N ARG A 196 -13.75 1.14 -25.04
CA ARG A 196 -14.99 0.99 -25.83
C ARG A 196 -15.91 2.16 -25.52
N ALA A 197 -16.61 2.65 -26.51
CA ALA A 197 -17.53 3.80 -26.34
C ALA A 197 -18.86 3.39 -25.68
N ASP A 198 -18.78 2.47 -24.71
CA ASP A 198 -19.92 2.00 -23.93
C ASP A 198 -20.31 3.02 -22.85
N GLU A 199 -21.61 3.11 -22.52
CA GLU A 199 -22.06 3.86 -21.34
C GLU A 199 -21.66 3.15 -20.06
N ALA A 200 -21.20 3.93 -19.06
CA ALA A 200 -20.79 3.41 -17.76
C ALA A 200 -21.98 2.93 -16.93
N ASP A 201 -22.06 1.62 -16.65
CA ASP A 201 -23.07 1.02 -15.78
C ASP A 201 -22.45 0.14 -14.66
N ALA A 202 -23.21 -0.76 -14.07
CA ALA A 202 -22.73 -1.68 -13.03
C ALA A 202 -21.78 -2.79 -13.57
N THR A 203 -21.75 -2.98 -14.88
CA THR A 203 -21.08 -4.10 -15.58
C THR A 203 -20.16 -3.64 -16.72
N HIS A 204 -20.35 -2.43 -17.22
CA HIS A 204 -19.58 -1.84 -18.33
C HIS A 204 -18.88 -0.55 -17.88
N SER A 205 -17.69 -0.34 -18.44
CA SER A 205 -16.91 0.88 -18.31
C SER A 205 -16.27 1.21 -19.66
N PRO A 206 -16.22 2.47 -20.08
CA PRO A 206 -15.55 2.86 -21.34
C PRO A 206 -14.05 2.58 -21.31
N VAL A 207 -13.48 2.41 -20.15
CA VAL A 207 -12.09 2.01 -19.94
C VAL A 207 -12.09 0.81 -19.01
N PHE A 208 -11.46 -0.28 -19.45
CA PHE A 208 -11.32 -1.48 -18.64
C PHE A 208 -10.01 -2.21 -19.01
N HIS A 209 -9.72 -3.32 -18.32
CA HIS A 209 -8.50 -4.07 -18.54
C HIS A 209 -8.80 -5.47 -19.05
N GLN A 210 -8.02 -5.91 -20.03
CA GLN A 210 -8.04 -7.26 -20.52
C GLN A 210 -6.69 -7.93 -20.32
N MET A 211 -6.72 -9.24 -20.24
CA MET A 211 -5.57 -10.11 -20.46
C MET A 211 -5.94 -11.10 -21.53
N GLU A 212 -5.18 -11.12 -22.59
CA GLU A 212 -5.32 -12.12 -23.64
C GLU A 212 -4.08 -13.02 -23.69
N GLY A 213 -4.27 -14.26 -24.08
CA GLY A 213 -3.21 -15.23 -24.26
C GLY A 213 -3.19 -15.78 -25.67
N LEU A 214 -2.00 -16.06 -26.18
CA LEU A 214 -1.76 -16.65 -27.49
C LEU A 214 -0.71 -17.75 -27.38
N VAL A 215 -1.03 -18.89 -27.93
CA VAL A 215 -0.08 -19.99 -28.17
C VAL A 215 -0.08 -20.35 -29.63
N ILE A 216 1.09 -20.44 -30.28
CA ILE A 216 1.27 -20.91 -31.64
C ILE A 216 2.48 -21.85 -31.64
N ASP A 217 2.25 -23.07 -32.04
CA ASP A 217 3.29 -24.08 -32.21
C ASP A 217 2.81 -25.19 -33.22
N GLU A 218 3.62 -26.19 -33.42
CA GLU A 218 3.22 -27.36 -34.20
C GLU A 218 2.19 -28.20 -33.40
N ASN A 219 1.12 -28.69 -34.08
CA ASN A 219 0.13 -29.58 -33.50
C ASN A 219 -0.64 -29.11 -32.26
N ILE A 220 -0.81 -27.81 -32.08
CA ILE A 220 -1.64 -27.24 -30.99
C ILE A 220 -3.12 -27.57 -31.28
N THR A 221 -3.84 -28.01 -30.23
CA THR A 221 -5.21 -28.47 -30.30
C THR A 221 -6.17 -27.74 -29.39
N MET A 222 -7.47 -27.93 -29.60
CA MET A 222 -8.51 -27.45 -28.66
C MET A 222 -8.39 -28.11 -27.27
N GLY A 223 -7.80 -29.30 -27.17
CA GLY A 223 -7.50 -30.00 -25.94
C GLY A 223 -6.46 -29.25 -25.11
N ASP A 224 -5.43 -28.68 -25.76
CA ASP A 224 -4.39 -27.86 -25.09
C ASP A 224 -4.98 -26.56 -24.56
N LEU A 225 -5.86 -25.89 -25.34
CA LEU A 225 -6.60 -24.71 -24.88
C LEU A 225 -7.44 -25.05 -23.64
N LYS A 226 -8.19 -26.16 -23.68
CA LYS A 226 -9.02 -26.57 -22.56
C LYS A 226 -8.18 -26.87 -21.33
N GLY A 227 -7.11 -27.64 -21.44
CA GLY A 227 -6.20 -27.96 -20.34
C GLY A 227 -5.57 -26.70 -19.72
N THR A 228 -5.16 -25.73 -20.54
CA THR A 228 -4.62 -24.46 -20.11
C THR A 228 -5.64 -23.68 -19.28
N LEU A 229 -6.88 -23.56 -19.73
CA LEU A 229 -7.91 -22.79 -19.03
C LEU A 229 -8.46 -23.53 -17.81
N ASP A 230 -8.51 -24.86 -17.80
CA ASP A 230 -8.83 -25.66 -16.61
C ASP A 230 -7.79 -25.42 -15.49
N GLU A 231 -6.49 -25.44 -15.85
CA GLU A 231 -5.41 -25.18 -14.90
C GLU A 231 -5.43 -23.74 -14.38
N PHE A 232 -5.64 -22.76 -15.26
CA PHE A 232 -5.83 -21.37 -14.87
C PHE A 232 -7.00 -21.22 -13.87
N ALA A 233 -8.15 -21.80 -14.18
CA ALA A 233 -9.33 -21.72 -13.31
C ALA A 233 -9.06 -22.32 -11.93
N ARG A 234 -8.39 -23.46 -11.87
CA ARG A 234 -8.00 -24.15 -10.63
C ARG A 234 -7.06 -23.29 -9.78
N GLN A 235 -6.02 -22.74 -10.36
CA GLN A 235 -5.05 -21.90 -9.64
C GLN A 235 -5.62 -20.55 -9.19
N MET A 236 -6.53 -19.99 -10.01
CA MET A 236 -7.12 -18.69 -9.71
C MET A 236 -8.23 -18.76 -8.67
N PHE A 237 -9.10 -19.77 -8.74
CA PHE A 237 -10.33 -19.86 -7.95
C PHE A 237 -10.36 -21.07 -6.99
N GLY A 238 -9.42 -21.98 -7.08
CA GLY A 238 -9.27 -23.14 -6.20
C GLY A 238 -9.81 -24.43 -6.76
N GLU A 239 -9.59 -25.53 -6.01
CA GLU A 239 -10.04 -26.87 -6.37
C GLU A 239 -11.58 -26.94 -6.43
N GLY A 240 -12.10 -27.73 -7.35
CA GLY A 240 -13.55 -27.93 -7.53
C GLY A 240 -14.21 -26.94 -8.50
N ILE A 241 -13.50 -25.93 -8.98
CA ILE A 241 -13.98 -25.09 -10.09
C ILE A 241 -13.76 -25.85 -11.41
N ARG A 242 -14.81 -25.91 -12.22
CA ARG A 242 -14.79 -26.55 -13.52
C ARG A 242 -15.09 -25.55 -14.61
N THR A 243 -14.51 -25.76 -15.80
CA THR A 243 -14.82 -25.00 -17.02
C THR A 243 -15.91 -25.68 -17.82
N ARG A 244 -16.67 -24.87 -18.55
CA ARG A 244 -17.62 -25.33 -19.57
C ARG A 244 -17.44 -24.48 -20.82
N PHE A 245 -17.21 -25.13 -21.95
CA PHE A 245 -17.07 -24.49 -23.24
C PHE A 245 -18.41 -24.52 -23.97
N ARG A 246 -18.86 -23.35 -24.42
CA ARG A 246 -20.04 -23.20 -25.26
C ARG A 246 -19.62 -22.71 -26.65
N PRO A 247 -20.12 -23.29 -27.76
CA PRO A 247 -19.83 -22.79 -29.09
C PRO A 247 -20.19 -21.30 -29.20
N SER A 248 -19.30 -20.53 -29.85
CA SER A 248 -19.50 -19.11 -30.11
C SER A 248 -18.84 -18.74 -31.45
N PHE A 249 -18.85 -17.48 -31.82
CA PHE A 249 -18.22 -16.96 -33.01
C PHE A 249 -17.37 -15.75 -32.73
N PHE A 250 -16.10 -15.81 -33.14
CA PHE A 250 -15.21 -14.64 -33.19
C PHE A 250 -14.48 -14.65 -34.54
N PRO A 251 -14.33 -13.52 -35.25
CA PRO A 251 -13.71 -13.48 -36.58
C PRO A 251 -12.27 -14.01 -36.61
N PHE A 252 -11.56 -13.90 -35.53
CA PHE A 252 -10.14 -14.24 -35.38
C PHE A 252 -9.89 -15.66 -34.86
N THR A 253 -10.94 -16.40 -34.48
CA THR A 253 -10.83 -17.81 -34.04
C THR A 253 -11.83 -18.70 -34.74
N GLU A 254 -11.43 -19.97 -35.01
CA GLU A 254 -12.27 -21.03 -35.61
C GLU A 254 -11.69 -22.42 -35.25
N PRO A 255 -12.37 -23.24 -34.45
CA PRO A 255 -13.63 -22.94 -33.73
C PRO A 255 -13.46 -21.97 -32.59
N SER A 256 -14.55 -21.26 -32.27
CA SER A 256 -14.64 -20.32 -31.17
C SER A 256 -15.51 -20.85 -30.03
N ALA A 257 -15.21 -20.44 -28.82
CA ALA A 257 -16.01 -20.82 -27.65
C ALA A 257 -16.04 -19.67 -26.63
N GLU A 258 -17.17 -19.52 -25.97
CA GLU A 258 -17.28 -18.84 -24.68
C GLU A 258 -17.01 -19.84 -23.57
N VAL A 259 -16.31 -19.41 -22.53
CA VAL A 259 -15.94 -20.28 -21.42
C VAL A 259 -16.57 -19.79 -20.14
N ASP A 260 -17.35 -20.67 -19.54
CA ASP A 260 -17.98 -20.47 -18.23
C ASP A 260 -17.17 -21.18 -17.14
N LEU A 261 -17.16 -20.59 -15.95
CA LEU A 261 -16.71 -21.24 -14.73
C LEU A 261 -17.88 -21.65 -13.85
N THR A 262 -17.74 -22.73 -13.10
CA THR A 262 -18.66 -23.06 -12.01
C THR A 262 -18.75 -21.85 -11.08
N CYS A 263 -19.93 -21.42 -10.72
CA CYS A 263 -20.13 -20.30 -9.82
C CYS A 263 -19.48 -20.57 -8.46
N ALA A 264 -18.47 -19.79 -8.10
CA ALA A 264 -17.74 -19.94 -6.84
C ALA A 264 -18.63 -19.72 -5.61
N ASN A 265 -19.67 -18.89 -5.72
CA ASN A 265 -20.56 -18.55 -4.62
C ASN A 265 -21.50 -19.73 -4.25
N CYS A 266 -22.08 -20.43 -5.24
CA CYS A 266 -23.02 -21.53 -4.99
C CYS A 266 -22.48 -22.89 -5.41
N LYS A 267 -21.22 -23.00 -5.82
CA LYS A 267 -20.56 -24.24 -6.23
C LYS A 267 -21.33 -25.03 -7.30
N GLY A 268 -22.09 -24.33 -8.14
CA GLY A 268 -22.88 -24.93 -9.23
C GLY A 268 -24.35 -25.18 -8.91
N GLU A 269 -24.83 -24.96 -7.69
CA GLU A 269 -26.23 -25.22 -7.30
C GLU A 269 -27.23 -24.18 -7.86
N GLY A 270 -26.75 -23.01 -8.25
CA GLY A 270 -27.56 -21.91 -8.69
C GLY A 270 -27.83 -20.87 -7.59
N CYS A 271 -27.56 -19.59 -7.87
CA CYS A 271 -27.78 -18.48 -6.94
C CYS A 271 -28.10 -17.18 -7.72
N ARG A 272 -28.34 -16.10 -7.00
CA ARG A 272 -28.63 -14.78 -7.61
C ARG A 272 -27.47 -14.29 -8.49
N MET A 273 -26.22 -14.54 -8.11
CA MET A 273 -25.03 -14.14 -8.88
C MET A 273 -24.98 -14.81 -10.25
N CYS A 274 -25.20 -16.12 -10.31
CA CYS A 274 -25.22 -16.89 -11.56
C CYS A 274 -26.63 -16.97 -12.21
N LYS A 275 -27.59 -16.17 -11.71
CA LYS A 275 -28.98 -16.16 -12.20
C LYS A 275 -29.62 -17.56 -12.23
N GLY A 276 -29.32 -18.40 -11.23
CA GLY A 276 -29.85 -19.75 -11.10
C GLY A 276 -29.17 -20.82 -11.95
N THR A 277 -28.22 -20.48 -12.82
CA THR A 277 -27.61 -21.42 -13.78
C THR A 277 -26.50 -22.29 -13.19
N GLY A 278 -25.90 -21.86 -12.08
CA GLY A 278 -24.69 -22.50 -11.52
C GLY A 278 -23.38 -22.17 -12.27
N TRP A 279 -23.45 -21.43 -13.37
CA TRP A 279 -22.33 -21.11 -14.24
C TRP A 279 -22.21 -19.59 -14.46
N ILE A 280 -20.98 -19.11 -14.65
CA ILE A 280 -20.69 -17.70 -14.90
C ILE A 280 -19.74 -17.63 -16.09
N GLU A 281 -20.14 -16.94 -17.16
CA GLU A 281 -19.28 -16.62 -18.28
C GLU A 281 -18.14 -15.71 -17.87
N VAL A 282 -16.93 -16.05 -18.29
CA VAL A 282 -15.72 -15.34 -17.86
C VAL A 282 -14.81 -14.91 -19.01
N LEU A 283 -14.77 -15.63 -20.12
CA LEU A 283 -13.86 -15.34 -21.22
C LEU A 283 -14.32 -15.92 -22.56
N GLY A 284 -13.82 -15.34 -23.64
CA GLY A 284 -13.85 -15.91 -24.97
C GLY A 284 -12.54 -16.59 -25.33
N ALA A 285 -12.60 -17.68 -26.09
CA ALA A 285 -11.44 -18.46 -26.54
C ALA A 285 -11.69 -19.16 -27.86
N GLY A 286 -10.63 -19.67 -28.48
CA GLY A 286 -10.76 -20.52 -29.69
C GLY A 286 -9.41 -20.83 -30.30
N MET A 287 -9.45 -21.69 -31.34
CA MET A 287 -8.28 -21.93 -32.19
C MET A 287 -8.06 -20.71 -33.09
N VAL A 288 -6.83 -20.27 -33.24
CA VAL A 288 -6.51 -19.15 -34.12
C VAL A 288 -6.95 -19.45 -35.54
N ASN A 289 -7.72 -18.54 -36.14
CA ASN A 289 -8.19 -18.72 -37.50
C ASN A 289 -6.99 -18.82 -38.45
N PRO A 290 -6.93 -19.85 -39.33
CA PRO A 290 -5.85 -20.03 -40.30
C PRO A 290 -5.55 -18.78 -41.12
N ARG A 291 -6.58 -18.00 -41.48
CA ARG A 291 -6.45 -16.75 -42.21
C ARG A 291 -5.69 -15.68 -41.41
N VAL A 292 -5.86 -15.63 -40.11
CA VAL A 292 -5.10 -14.73 -39.22
C VAL A 292 -3.61 -15.09 -39.22
N LEU A 293 -3.30 -16.41 -39.15
CA LEU A 293 -1.93 -16.90 -39.27
C LEU A 293 -1.29 -16.47 -40.59
N GLU A 294 -2.00 -16.72 -41.73
CA GLU A 294 -1.55 -16.32 -43.08
C GLU A 294 -1.28 -14.83 -43.18
N MET A 295 -2.22 -14.00 -42.75
CA MET A 295 -2.07 -12.54 -42.77
C MET A 295 -0.89 -12.03 -41.91
N CYS A 296 -0.57 -12.77 -40.86
CA CYS A 296 0.61 -12.47 -40.00
C CYS A 296 1.91 -13.14 -40.50
N GLY A 297 1.89 -13.85 -41.64
CA GLY A 297 3.07 -14.46 -42.24
C GLY A 297 3.49 -15.81 -41.64
N ILE A 298 2.56 -16.50 -40.93
CA ILE A 298 2.75 -17.82 -40.35
C ILE A 298 2.05 -18.86 -41.18
N ASP A 299 2.75 -19.95 -41.54
CA ASP A 299 2.19 -21.03 -42.34
C ASP A 299 1.17 -21.89 -41.55
N PRO A 300 -0.14 -21.84 -41.88
CA PRO A 300 -1.17 -22.56 -41.14
C PRO A 300 -1.18 -24.06 -41.44
N LYS A 301 -0.42 -24.53 -42.44
CA LYS A 301 -0.25 -25.97 -42.70
C LYS A 301 0.76 -26.59 -41.73
N LYS A 302 1.68 -25.81 -41.23
CA LYS A 302 2.71 -26.25 -40.28
C LYS A 302 2.35 -25.94 -38.84
N TYR A 303 1.76 -24.78 -38.58
CA TYR A 303 1.48 -24.28 -37.26
C TYR A 303 -0.02 -24.16 -37.00
N SER A 304 -0.39 -24.47 -35.77
CA SER A 304 -1.73 -24.20 -35.25
C SER A 304 -1.58 -23.41 -33.93
N GLY A 305 -2.66 -22.88 -33.43
CA GLY A 305 -2.60 -22.15 -32.17
C GLY A 305 -3.97 -21.90 -31.57
N PHE A 306 -3.98 -21.44 -30.33
CA PHE A 306 -5.19 -20.97 -29.69
C PHE A 306 -4.98 -19.58 -29.08
N ALA A 307 -6.09 -18.87 -28.91
CA ALA A 307 -6.13 -17.62 -28.20
C ALA A 307 -7.30 -17.60 -27.20
N PHE A 308 -7.16 -16.79 -26.15
CA PHE A 308 -8.22 -16.54 -25.19
C PHE A 308 -8.11 -15.09 -24.70
N GLY A 309 -9.26 -14.51 -24.25
CA GLY A 309 -9.29 -13.14 -23.74
C GLY A 309 -10.28 -13.01 -22.60
N MET A 310 -9.83 -12.41 -21.49
CA MET A 310 -10.61 -12.21 -20.28
C MET A 310 -10.50 -10.80 -19.73
N GLY A 311 -11.61 -10.29 -19.17
CA GLY A 311 -11.63 -9.01 -18.47
C GLY A 311 -11.06 -9.14 -17.06
N VAL A 312 -10.06 -8.30 -16.73
CA VAL A 312 -9.42 -8.32 -15.40
C VAL A 312 -10.42 -7.93 -14.30
N GLU A 313 -11.27 -6.94 -14.58
CA GLU A 313 -12.36 -6.54 -13.67
C GLU A 313 -13.29 -7.72 -13.39
N ARG A 314 -13.71 -8.44 -14.45
CA ARG A 314 -14.60 -9.59 -14.30
C ARG A 314 -14.00 -10.66 -13.40
N MET A 315 -12.70 -10.97 -13.58
CA MET A 315 -11.96 -11.90 -12.72
C MET A 315 -11.86 -11.38 -11.27
N THR A 316 -11.63 -10.08 -11.11
CA THR A 316 -11.56 -9.44 -9.78
C THR A 316 -12.89 -9.49 -9.05
N LEU A 317 -13.98 -9.12 -9.74
CA LEU A 317 -15.34 -9.17 -9.17
C LEU A 317 -15.69 -10.57 -8.68
N LEU A 318 -15.39 -11.61 -9.50
CA LEU A 318 -15.66 -13.00 -9.16
C LEU A 318 -14.80 -13.51 -8.02
N LYS A 319 -13.51 -13.18 -8.03
CA LYS A 319 -12.56 -13.64 -7.01
C LYS A 319 -12.86 -13.09 -5.63
N TYR A 320 -13.25 -11.84 -5.54
CA TYR A 320 -13.49 -11.11 -4.29
C TYR A 320 -14.96 -10.91 -3.97
N ASN A 321 -15.87 -11.49 -4.78
CA ASN A 321 -17.31 -11.35 -4.61
C ASN A 321 -17.78 -9.87 -4.55
N ILE A 322 -17.22 -9.04 -5.43
CA ILE A 322 -17.55 -7.63 -5.52
C ILE A 322 -18.80 -7.48 -6.39
N PRO A 323 -19.90 -6.86 -5.90
CA PRO A 323 -21.18 -6.87 -6.59
C PRO A 323 -21.31 -5.83 -7.72
N ASN A 324 -20.43 -4.83 -7.78
CA ASN A 324 -20.53 -3.71 -8.72
C ASN A 324 -19.15 -3.26 -9.19
N LEU A 325 -18.99 -3.17 -10.51
CA LEU A 325 -17.76 -2.74 -11.17
C LEU A 325 -17.31 -1.34 -10.74
N ARG A 326 -18.24 -0.42 -10.48
CA ARG A 326 -17.95 0.96 -10.10
C ARG A 326 -17.05 1.06 -8.87
N TYR A 327 -17.17 0.13 -7.91
CA TYR A 327 -16.33 0.12 -6.71
C TYR A 327 -14.82 0.03 -7.02
N LEU A 328 -14.47 -0.56 -8.17
CA LEU A 328 -13.08 -0.62 -8.61
C LEU A 328 -12.54 0.72 -9.12
N TYR A 329 -13.42 1.69 -9.40
CA TYR A 329 -13.05 2.98 -10.02
C TYR A 329 -13.38 4.21 -9.17
N GLU A 330 -14.26 4.07 -8.16
CA GLU A 330 -14.70 5.19 -7.31
C GLU A 330 -13.65 5.63 -6.27
N ASN A 331 -12.61 4.84 -6.06
CA ASN A 331 -11.50 5.15 -5.14
C ASN A 331 -11.95 5.35 -3.67
N ASP A 332 -13.06 4.71 -3.26
CA ASP A 332 -13.55 4.78 -1.88
C ASP A 332 -12.63 4.01 -0.94
N LEU A 333 -12.01 4.71 0.00
CA LEU A 333 -11.09 4.13 0.97
C LEU A 333 -11.76 3.06 1.84
N ARG A 334 -13.06 3.17 2.14
CA ARG A 334 -13.80 2.17 2.92
C ARG A 334 -13.89 0.84 2.18
N PHE A 335 -13.93 0.89 0.84
CA PHE A 335 -13.87 -0.28 -0.01
C PHE A 335 -12.43 -0.81 -0.12
N LEU A 336 -11.48 0.05 -0.47
CA LEU A 336 -10.09 -0.35 -0.73
C LEU A 336 -9.38 -0.95 0.49
N THR A 337 -9.68 -0.45 1.71
CA THR A 337 -9.07 -0.95 2.95
C THR A 337 -9.51 -2.37 3.33
N GLN A 338 -10.53 -2.94 2.67
CA GLN A 338 -10.95 -4.34 2.87
C GLN A 338 -10.00 -5.36 2.22
N TYR A 339 -9.11 -4.91 1.33
CA TYR A 339 -8.19 -5.76 0.54
C TYR A 339 -6.73 -5.54 0.96
N ARG A 340 -6.44 -5.66 2.27
CA ARG A 340 -5.10 -5.53 2.84
C ARG A 340 -4.40 -6.86 2.98
#